data_184aa96cc2e06b50881748d0b5ab2c71
#
_entry.id   184aa96cc2e06b50881748d0b5ab2c71
#
_cell.length_a   1.000
_cell.length_b   1.000
_cell.length_c   1.000
_cell.angle_alpha   90.00
_cell.angle_beta   90.00
_cell.angle_gamma   90.00
#
_symmetry.space_group_name_H-M   'P 1'
#
loop_
_entity.id
_entity.type
_entity.pdbx_description
1 polymer ?
#
loop_
_entity_poly.entity_id
_entity_poly.type
_entity_poly.pdbx_seq_one_letter_code
_entity_poly.pdbx_strand_id
1 'polypeptide(L)'
;NGYIGWALQRGGYTEANALQFSQEQEASQGWSSYGDPQYVPHVMRYYSGGSLFSGLFGNQQIVSVAMGQLGNSGGQKFWSWYGFESRVEWCACFASWCAEQSGMVASGQVLKFSSCAVGASWFQGQGRWKGKGYTPSAGDFIFFDWNKDGQVDHVGIVVNVANGRVNTIEGNTSNMVARRSYQFGGIVIVGYGYI
;
A
#
# COMPACT_ATOMS: atom_id res chain seq x y z
N ASN A 1 24.05 -1.45 -12.19
CA ASN A 1 23.42 -2.16 -13.33
C ASN A 1 23.32 -3.68 -13.13
N GLY A 2 23.96 -4.28 -12.11
CA GLY A 2 24.00 -5.73 -11.92
C GLY A 2 22.64 -6.33 -11.57
N TYR A 3 21.89 -5.73 -10.63
CA TYR A 3 20.63 -6.29 -10.15
C TYR A 3 19.53 -6.35 -11.23
N ILE A 4 19.45 -5.34 -12.09
CA ILE A 4 18.43 -5.29 -13.15
C ILE A 4 18.56 -6.47 -14.09
N GLY A 5 19.74 -6.67 -14.67
CA GLY A 5 20.00 -7.78 -15.58
C GLY A 5 19.84 -9.14 -14.91
N TRP A 6 20.29 -9.27 -13.66
CA TRP A 6 20.16 -10.47 -12.86
C TRP A 6 18.69 -10.83 -12.55
N ALA A 7 17.89 -9.85 -12.14
CA ALA A 7 16.48 -10.03 -11.80
C ALA A 7 15.61 -10.37 -13.02
N LEU A 8 15.85 -9.71 -14.16
CA LEU A 8 15.14 -10.00 -15.41
C LEU A 8 15.33 -11.45 -15.88
N GLN A 9 16.50 -12.03 -15.67
CA GLN A 9 16.79 -13.43 -16.01
C GLN A 9 16.08 -14.43 -15.09
N ARG A 10 15.57 -13.98 -13.93
CA ARG A 10 14.94 -14.82 -12.89
C ARG A 10 13.45 -14.48 -12.66
N GLY A 11 12.77 -13.98 -13.68
CA GLY A 11 11.33 -13.72 -13.62
C GLY A 11 10.94 -12.36 -13.07
N GLY A 12 11.90 -11.42 -12.97
CA GLY A 12 11.62 -10.02 -12.67
C GLY A 12 11.96 -9.58 -11.24
N TYR A 13 11.47 -8.41 -10.89
CA TYR A 13 11.77 -7.73 -9.62
C TYR A 13 10.84 -8.21 -8.51
N THR A 14 11.24 -9.25 -7.78
CA THR A 14 10.52 -9.76 -6.61
C THR A 14 11.34 -9.55 -5.35
N GLU A 15 10.70 -9.53 -4.18
CA GLU A 15 11.39 -9.48 -2.88
C GLU A 15 12.34 -10.67 -2.72
N ALA A 16 11.93 -11.86 -3.17
CA ALA A 16 12.76 -13.06 -3.16
C ALA A 16 14.02 -12.89 -4.02
N ASN A 17 13.86 -12.33 -5.23
CA ASN A 17 15.01 -12.06 -6.12
C ASN A 17 15.93 -10.97 -5.55
N ALA A 18 15.38 -9.94 -4.90
CA ALA A 18 16.18 -8.90 -4.26
C ALA A 18 16.99 -9.46 -3.09
N LEU A 19 16.38 -10.30 -2.26
CA LEU A 19 17.04 -10.97 -1.15
C LEU A 19 18.13 -11.92 -1.64
N GLN A 20 17.84 -12.74 -2.65
CA GLN A 20 18.80 -13.68 -3.24
C GLN A 20 19.99 -12.93 -3.86
N PHE A 21 19.75 -11.85 -4.61
CA PHE A 21 20.82 -11.04 -5.17
C PHE A 21 21.71 -10.45 -4.07
N SER A 22 21.12 -9.94 -2.99
CA SER A 22 21.84 -9.43 -1.84
C SER A 22 22.77 -10.50 -1.23
N GLN A 23 22.24 -11.70 -1.01
CA GLN A 23 23.01 -12.84 -0.46
C GLN A 23 24.15 -13.28 -1.40
N GLU A 24 23.89 -13.34 -2.72
CA GLU A 24 24.92 -13.67 -3.71
C GLU A 24 26.03 -12.61 -3.75
N GLN A 25 25.70 -11.31 -3.62
CA GLN A 25 26.69 -10.24 -3.56
C GLN A 25 27.50 -10.28 -2.26
N GLU A 26 26.87 -10.54 -1.13
CA GLU A 26 27.55 -10.71 0.16
C GLU A 26 28.56 -11.87 0.10
N ALA A 27 28.14 -13.01 -0.41
CA ALA A 27 29.00 -14.18 -0.56
C ALA A 27 30.19 -13.95 -1.54
N SER A 28 29.95 -13.16 -2.61
CA SER A 28 30.98 -12.93 -3.66
C SER A 28 31.99 -11.84 -3.31
N GLN A 29 31.62 -10.87 -2.45
CA GLN A 29 32.42 -9.69 -2.16
C GLN A 29 32.92 -9.63 -0.71
N GLY A 30 32.55 -10.61 0.12
CA GLY A 30 32.99 -10.69 1.52
C GLY A 30 32.42 -9.57 2.42
N TRP A 31 31.30 -8.98 2.06
CA TRP A 31 30.67 -7.93 2.85
C TRP A 31 29.83 -8.52 3.97
N SER A 32 30.20 -8.23 5.19
CA SER A 32 29.56 -8.77 6.40
C SER A 32 28.31 -8.01 6.87
N SER A 33 27.78 -7.07 6.10
CA SER A 33 26.56 -6.35 6.49
C SER A 33 25.81 -5.77 5.30
N TYR A 34 25.05 -6.61 4.64
CA TYR A 34 23.88 -6.20 3.89
C TYR A 34 22.69 -6.14 4.85
N GLY A 35 22.77 -5.23 5.79
CA GLY A 35 21.80 -5.13 6.86
C GLY A 35 20.97 -3.85 6.84
N ASP A 36 20.84 -3.16 5.68
CA ASP A 36 19.88 -2.06 5.59
C ASP A 36 18.50 -2.61 5.21
N PRO A 37 17.55 -2.75 6.17
CA PRO A 37 16.18 -3.12 5.87
C PRO A 37 15.49 -2.15 4.89
N GLN A 38 16.11 -0.97 4.66
CA GLN A 38 15.64 0.06 3.75
C GLN A 38 16.30 -0.04 2.36
N TYR A 39 17.24 -0.97 2.15
CA TYR A 39 17.94 -1.06 0.86
C TYR A 39 16.99 -1.37 -0.31
N VAL A 40 16.11 -2.35 -0.14
CA VAL A 40 15.10 -2.67 -1.16
C VAL A 40 14.15 -1.50 -1.40
N PRO A 41 13.55 -0.86 -0.37
CA PRO A 41 12.80 0.38 -0.55
C PRO A 41 13.61 1.53 -1.18
N HIS A 42 14.88 1.70 -0.80
CA HIS A 42 15.75 2.73 -1.38
C HIS A 42 16.05 2.47 -2.86
N VAL A 43 16.38 1.25 -3.23
CA VAL A 43 16.61 0.88 -4.63
C VAL A 43 15.32 1.05 -5.44
N MET A 44 14.18 0.61 -4.93
CA MET A 44 12.88 0.74 -5.59
C MET A 44 12.46 2.20 -5.76
N ARG A 45 12.85 3.11 -4.84
CA ARG A 45 12.60 4.55 -4.97
C ARG A 45 13.27 5.17 -6.19
N TYR A 46 14.45 4.72 -6.60
CA TYR A 46 15.15 5.18 -7.80
C TYR A 46 14.55 4.63 -9.10
N TYR A 47 13.85 3.49 -9.04
CA TYR A 47 13.19 2.88 -10.20
C TYR A 47 11.78 3.40 -10.46
N SER A 48 11.15 4.03 -9.49
CA SER A 48 9.82 4.63 -9.64
C SER A 48 9.80 5.95 -10.43
N GLY A 49 10.97 6.51 -10.78
CA GLY A 49 11.10 7.76 -11.53
C GLY A 49 10.98 7.65 -13.07
N GLY A 50 10.73 6.47 -13.62
CA GLY A 50 10.68 6.26 -15.07
C GLY A 50 9.33 5.74 -15.56
N SER A 51 8.64 6.55 -16.34
CA SER A 51 7.27 6.37 -16.88
C SER A 51 6.96 5.07 -17.64
N LEU A 52 7.90 4.14 -17.81
CA LEU A 52 7.68 2.89 -18.55
C LEU A 52 7.35 1.67 -17.64
N PHE A 53 7.50 1.79 -16.32
CA PHE A 53 7.26 0.71 -15.37
C PHE A 53 6.12 0.97 -14.37
N SER A 54 5.54 2.17 -14.35
CA SER A 54 4.47 2.51 -13.41
C SER A 54 3.21 1.65 -13.57
N GLY A 55 2.93 1.15 -14.78
CA GLY A 55 1.78 0.27 -15.03
C GLY A 55 1.97 -1.18 -14.57
N LEU A 56 3.21 -1.64 -14.36
CA LEU A 56 3.50 -3.02 -13.94
C LEU A 56 3.79 -3.17 -12.44
N PHE A 57 4.19 -2.08 -11.76
CA PHE A 57 4.62 -2.11 -10.36
C PHE A 57 3.96 -1.07 -9.45
N GLY A 58 3.14 -0.15 -9.99
CA GLY A 58 2.52 0.92 -9.21
C GLY A 58 1.74 0.41 -7.99
N ASN A 59 1.01 -0.66 -8.18
CA ASN A 59 0.18 -1.26 -7.15
C ASN A 59 1.00 -1.97 -6.05
N GLN A 60 2.16 -2.55 -6.40
CA GLN A 60 3.07 -3.18 -5.43
C GLN A 60 3.82 -2.15 -4.60
N GLN A 61 4.09 -0.97 -5.16
CA GLN A 61 4.81 0.09 -4.45
C GLN A 61 4.03 0.62 -3.25
N ILE A 62 2.72 0.89 -3.40
CA ILE A 62 1.90 1.35 -2.27
C ILE A 62 1.82 0.30 -1.16
N VAL A 63 1.77 -1.00 -1.51
CA VAL A 63 1.81 -2.10 -0.54
C VAL A 63 3.14 -2.12 0.21
N SER A 64 4.26 -1.97 -0.50
CA SER A 64 5.60 -1.91 0.11
C SER A 64 5.74 -0.72 1.05
N VAL A 65 5.27 0.47 0.64
CA VAL A 65 5.23 1.67 1.47
C VAL A 65 4.41 1.43 2.75
N ALA A 66 3.23 0.83 2.62
CA ALA A 66 2.36 0.52 3.75
C ALA A 66 2.98 -0.52 4.70
N MET A 67 3.62 -1.56 4.16
CA MET A 67 4.35 -2.56 4.94
C MET A 67 5.47 -1.95 5.79
N GLY A 68 6.21 -0.99 5.25
CA GLY A 68 7.26 -0.27 5.97
C GLY A 68 6.76 0.58 7.16
N GLN A 69 5.44 0.70 7.33
CA GLN A 69 4.84 1.45 8.44
C GLN A 69 4.23 0.55 9.53
N LEU A 70 4.28 -0.76 9.38
CA LEU A 70 3.73 -1.70 10.37
C LEU A 70 4.28 -1.41 11.77
N GLY A 71 3.39 -1.38 12.76
CA GLY A 71 3.72 -1.06 14.16
C GLY A 71 3.78 0.43 14.48
N ASN A 72 3.70 1.35 13.50
CA ASN A 72 3.56 2.78 13.80
C ASN A 72 2.27 3.00 14.58
N SER A 73 2.37 3.62 15.75
CA SER A 73 1.22 3.86 16.64
C SER A 73 0.93 5.35 16.79
N GLY A 74 -0.34 5.70 17.11
CA GLY A 74 -0.80 7.07 17.30
C GLY A 74 -0.94 7.90 16.02
N GLY A 75 -0.32 7.47 14.92
CA GLY A 75 -0.50 8.02 13.58
C GLY A 75 -0.05 9.47 13.37
N GLN A 76 0.72 10.07 14.30
CA GLN A 76 1.16 11.47 14.20
C GLN A 76 1.82 11.76 12.85
N LYS A 77 2.68 10.86 12.38
CA LYS A 77 3.32 10.94 11.06
C LYS A 77 2.35 11.18 9.90
N PHE A 78 1.15 10.62 9.98
CA PHE A 78 0.17 10.65 8.88
C PHE A 78 -0.79 11.82 8.99
N TRP A 79 -1.38 12.03 10.17
CA TRP A 79 -2.33 13.12 10.35
C TRP A 79 -1.63 14.51 10.36
N SER A 80 -0.41 14.63 10.90
CA SER A 80 0.33 15.91 10.83
C SER A 80 0.84 16.19 9.41
N TRP A 81 1.29 15.17 8.66
CA TRP A 81 1.60 15.33 7.24
C TRP A 81 0.41 15.82 6.41
N TYR A 82 -0.78 15.36 6.75
CA TYR A 82 -2.00 15.82 6.07
C TYR A 82 -2.28 17.30 6.32
N GLY A 83 -1.90 17.81 7.49
CA GLY A 83 -2.08 19.20 7.92
C GLY A 83 -2.90 19.37 9.20
N PHE A 84 -3.18 18.29 9.94
CA PHE A 84 -3.87 18.39 11.23
C PHE A 84 -2.88 18.73 12.35
N GLU A 85 -3.27 19.64 13.25
CA GLU A 85 -2.47 20.08 14.40
C GLU A 85 -2.61 19.15 15.61
N SER A 86 -3.67 18.37 15.67
CA SER A 86 -3.96 17.42 16.73
C SER A 86 -4.43 16.08 16.17
N ARG A 87 -4.45 15.05 17.02
CA ARG A 87 -4.89 13.71 16.64
C ARG A 87 -6.34 13.71 16.13
N VAL A 88 -6.53 13.11 14.97
CA VAL A 88 -7.82 12.81 14.35
C VAL A 88 -7.95 11.31 14.12
N GLU A 89 -9.07 10.83 13.59
CA GLU A 89 -9.15 9.51 12.97
C GLU A 89 -8.30 9.51 11.69
N TRP A 90 -7.27 8.66 11.63
CA TRP A 90 -6.19 8.80 10.66
C TRP A 90 -6.03 7.65 9.66
N CYS A 91 -7.02 6.75 9.55
CA CYS A 91 -6.99 5.68 8.54
C CYS A 91 -6.90 6.23 7.12
N ALA A 92 -7.68 7.25 6.79
CA ALA A 92 -7.66 7.92 5.50
C ALA A 92 -6.36 8.74 5.28
N CYS A 93 -5.84 9.39 6.32
CA CYS A 93 -4.55 10.08 6.26
C CYS A 93 -3.41 9.09 5.96
N PHE A 94 -3.42 7.91 6.58
CA PHE A 94 -2.46 6.85 6.32
C PHE A 94 -2.53 6.36 4.87
N ALA A 95 -3.72 6.04 4.38
CA ALA A 95 -3.94 5.57 3.01
C ALA A 95 -3.47 6.61 1.98
N SER A 96 -3.81 7.89 2.20
CA SER A 96 -3.33 9.01 1.36
C SER A 96 -1.81 9.19 1.44
N TRP A 97 -1.23 9.06 2.63
CA TRP A 97 0.22 9.15 2.80
C TRP A 97 0.93 8.05 2.03
N CYS A 98 0.43 6.83 2.06
CA CYS A 98 0.98 5.72 1.27
C CYS A 98 0.86 5.99 -0.23
N ALA A 99 -0.27 6.52 -0.70
CA ALA A 99 -0.46 6.91 -2.09
C ALA A 99 0.50 8.03 -2.52
N GLU A 100 0.74 9.03 -1.67
CA GLU A 100 1.72 10.10 -1.94
C GLU A 100 3.13 9.54 -2.06
N GLN A 101 3.57 8.72 -1.09
CA GLN A 101 4.92 8.13 -1.10
C GLN A 101 5.16 7.19 -2.28
N SER A 102 4.10 6.64 -2.87
CA SER A 102 4.15 5.83 -4.09
C SER A 102 3.95 6.63 -5.38
N GLY A 103 3.87 7.96 -5.30
CA GLY A 103 3.73 8.86 -6.47
C GLY A 103 2.32 8.92 -7.06
N MET A 104 1.35 8.22 -6.48
CA MET A 104 -0.01 8.12 -7.02
C MET A 104 -0.82 9.41 -6.87
N VAL A 105 -0.54 10.23 -5.85
CA VAL A 105 -1.18 11.54 -5.69
C VAL A 105 -0.61 12.52 -6.71
N ALA A 106 0.70 12.57 -6.86
CA ALA A 106 1.38 13.46 -7.82
C ALA A 106 1.00 13.15 -9.27
N SER A 107 0.73 11.88 -9.60
CA SER A 107 0.26 11.46 -10.93
C SER A 107 -1.25 11.68 -11.17
N GLY A 108 -2.00 12.09 -10.16
CA GLY A 108 -3.47 12.19 -10.21
C GLY A 108 -4.18 10.84 -10.19
N GLN A 109 -3.46 9.76 -9.93
CA GLN A 109 -4.01 8.41 -9.88
C GLN A 109 -4.86 8.17 -8.63
N VAL A 110 -4.55 8.87 -7.53
CA VAL A 110 -5.31 8.86 -6.28
C VAL A 110 -5.45 10.28 -5.75
N LEU A 111 -6.64 10.64 -5.28
CA LEU A 111 -6.85 11.91 -4.58
C LEU A 111 -6.16 11.87 -3.20
N LYS A 112 -5.59 12.98 -2.75
CA LYS A 112 -5.22 13.18 -1.36
C LYS A 112 -6.49 13.39 -0.52
N PHE A 113 -6.85 12.46 0.36
CA PHE A 113 -8.06 12.51 1.21
C PHE A 113 -7.78 12.19 2.67
N SER A 114 -8.55 12.79 3.58
CA SER A 114 -8.52 12.53 5.03
C SER A 114 -9.86 11.98 5.57
N SER A 115 -10.86 11.86 4.71
CA SER A 115 -12.16 11.27 5.00
C SER A 115 -12.37 10.04 4.12
N CYS A 116 -12.76 8.93 4.73
CA CYS A 116 -13.04 7.68 4.01
C CYS A 116 -14.19 7.86 3.01
N ALA A 117 -15.25 8.61 3.38
CA ALA A 117 -16.36 8.90 2.49
C ALA A 117 -15.94 9.73 1.27
N VAL A 118 -15.03 10.71 1.45
CA VAL A 118 -14.47 11.51 0.34
C VAL A 118 -13.65 10.62 -0.59
N GLY A 119 -12.81 9.75 -0.04
CA GLY A 119 -12.01 8.81 -0.84
C GLY A 119 -12.91 7.87 -1.66
N ALA A 120 -13.92 7.25 -1.03
CA ALA A 120 -14.85 6.37 -1.71
C ALA A 120 -15.62 7.09 -2.83
N SER A 121 -16.17 8.28 -2.55
CA SER A 121 -16.89 9.09 -3.53
C SER A 121 -16.01 9.49 -4.71
N TRP A 122 -14.73 9.79 -4.46
CA TRP A 122 -13.81 10.11 -5.52
C TRP A 122 -13.58 8.91 -6.47
N PHE A 123 -13.30 7.71 -5.95
CA PHE A 123 -13.17 6.51 -6.77
C PHE A 123 -14.45 6.22 -7.57
N GLN A 124 -15.63 6.43 -6.97
CA GLN A 124 -16.92 6.31 -7.65
C GLN A 124 -17.04 7.32 -8.79
N GLY A 125 -16.71 8.58 -8.56
CA GLY A 125 -16.74 9.65 -9.55
C GLY A 125 -15.76 9.44 -10.70
N GLN A 126 -14.65 8.74 -10.47
CA GLN A 126 -13.69 8.37 -11.52
C GLN A 126 -14.07 7.09 -12.29
N GLY A 127 -15.20 6.44 -11.97
CA GLY A 127 -15.57 5.14 -12.53
C GLY A 127 -14.66 3.99 -12.09
N ARG A 128 -13.86 4.20 -11.03
CA ARG A 128 -12.88 3.25 -10.48
C ARG A 128 -13.33 2.64 -9.16
N TRP A 129 -14.61 2.32 -9.07
CA TRP A 129 -15.22 1.68 -7.91
C TRP A 129 -15.78 0.31 -8.26
N LYS A 130 -15.56 -0.67 -7.38
CA LYS A 130 -16.15 -2.01 -7.46
C LYS A 130 -16.80 -2.37 -6.13
N GLY A 131 -17.95 -3.05 -6.18
CA GLY A 131 -18.62 -3.56 -5.00
C GLY A 131 -17.91 -4.74 -4.35
N LYS A 132 -18.37 -5.14 -3.17
CA LYS A 132 -17.76 -6.17 -2.31
C LYS A 132 -17.53 -7.56 -2.94
N GLY A 133 -18.19 -7.88 -4.04
CA GLY A 133 -18.00 -9.13 -4.79
C GLY A 133 -16.83 -9.09 -5.79
N TYR A 134 -16.17 -7.95 -5.96
CA TYR A 134 -14.98 -7.82 -6.78
C TYR A 134 -13.77 -8.45 -6.09
N THR A 135 -12.98 -9.21 -6.83
CA THR A 135 -11.68 -9.73 -6.33
C THR A 135 -10.61 -8.65 -6.48
N PRO A 136 -10.20 -7.98 -5.40
CA PRO A 136 -9.27 -6.88 -5.49
C PRO A 136 -7.84 -7.36 -5.75
N SER A 137 -7.08 -6.49 -6.39
CA SER A 137 -5.63 -6.63 -6.61
C SER A 137 -4.83 -6.00 -5.46
N ALA A 138 -3.56 -6.36 -5.38
CA ALA A 138 -2.64 -5.67 -4.48
C ALA A 138 -2.58 -4.18 -4.81
N GLY A 139 -2.66 -3.34 -3.79
CA GLY A 139 -2.65 -1.88 -3.90
C GLY A 139 -4.02 -1.24 -4.04
N ASP A 140 -5.08 -1.99 -4.34
CA ASP A 140 -6.44 -1.44 -4.30
C ASP A 140 -6.79 -0.95 -2.90
N PHE A 141 -7.64 0.07 -2.84
CA PHE A 141 -8.19 0.58 -1.59
C PHE A 141 -9.45 -0.20 -1.24
N ILE A 142 -9.56 -0.67 0.00
CA ILE A 142 -10.74 -1.33 0.53
C ILE A 142 -11.44 -0.42 1.51
N PHE A 143 -12.76 -0.31 1.38
CA PHE A 143 -13.59 0.58 2.18
C PHE A 143 -14.61 -0.21 3.00
N PHE A 144 -14.79 0.18 4.25
CA PHE A 144 -15.62 -0.51 5.23
C PHE A 144 -16.69 0.41 5.82
N ASP A 145 -17.78 -0.23 6.25
CA ASP A 145 -18.84 0.31 7.08
C ASP A 145 -18.99 -0.63 8.29
N TRP A 146 -18.35 -0.27 9.40
CA TRP A 146 -18.30 -1.11 10.59
C TRP A 146 -19.60 -1.10 11.38
N ASN A 147 -20.23 0.07 11.46
CA ASN A 147 -21.47 0.27 12.21
C ASN A 147 -22.73 -0.06 11.40
N LYS A 148 -22.59 -0.28 10.08
CA LYS A 148 -23.64 -0.66 9.13
C LYS A 148 -24.73 0.40 9.00
N ASP A 149 -24.36 1.67 9.05
CA ASP A 149 -25.26 2.81 8.85
C ASP A 149 -25.36 3.24 7.37
N GLY A 150 -24.66 2.56 6.48
CA GLY A 150 -24.61 2.84 5.05
C GLY A 150 -23.53 3.85 4.66
N GLN A 151 -22.73 4.31 5.61
CA GLN A 151 -21.63 5.24 5.36
C GLN A 151 -20.27 4.53 5.50
N VAL A 152 -19.30 4.99 4.71
CA VAL A 152 -17.93 4.47 4.81
C VAL A 152 -17.21 5.14 5.98
N ASP A 153 -16.75 4.35 6.94
CA ASP A 153 -16.08 4.81 8.15
C ASP A 153 -14.60 4.39 8.24
N HIS A 154 -14.15 3.47 7.40
CA HIS A 154 -12.75 3.01 7.42
C HIS A 154 -12.22 2.70 6.02
N VAL A 155 -10.87 2.74 5.87
CA VAL A 155 -10.17 2.42 4.64
C VAL A 155 -8.85 1.69 4.93
N GLY A 156 -8.52 0.74 4.09
CA GLY A 156 -7.24 0.02 4.09
C GLY A 156 -6.65 -0.13 2.70
N ILE A 157 -5.45 -0.69 2.63
CA ILE A 157 -4.74 -1.03 1.39
C ILE A 157 -4.71 -2.55 1.28
N VAL A 158 -5.18 -3.09 0.15
CA VAL A 158 -5.18 -4.53 -0.11
C VAL A 158 -3.77 -5.02 -0.37
N VAL A 159 -3.39 -6.10 0.30
CA VAL A 159 -2.12 -6.81 0.06
C VAL A 159 -2.32 -7.94 -0.95
N ASN A 160 -3.31 -8.78 -0.71
CA ASN A 160 -3.71 -9.87 -1.60
C ASN A 160 -5.07 -10.45 -1.19
N VAL A 161 -5.57 -11.34 -2.05
CA VAL A 161 -6.68 -12.25 -1.70
C VAL A 161 -6.13 -13.67 -1.67
N ALA A 162 -6.30 -14.35 -0.54
CA ALA A 162 -5.84 -15.74 -0.37
C ALA A 162 -6.78 -16.50 0.56
N ASN A 163 -7.03 -17.76 0.25
CA ASN A 163 -7.86 -18.66 1.07
C ASN A 163 -9.24 -18.07 1.43
N GLY A 164 -9.90 -17.40 0.45
CA GLY A 164 -11.20 -16.78 0.66
C GLY A 164 -11.18 -15.53 1.56
N ARG A 165 -10.01 -14.94 1.77
CA ARG A 165 -9.85 -13.76 2.62
C ARG A 165 -9.11 -12.64 1.88
N VAL A 166 -9.53 -11.41 2.14
CA VAL A 166 -8.81 -10.19 1.73
C VAL A 166 -7.87 -9.80 2.86
N ASN A 167 -6.58 -9.78 2.58
CA ASN A 167 -5.54 -9.36 3.50
C ASN A 167 -5.17 -7.91 3.24
N THR A 168 -5.08 -7.10 4.28
CA THR A 168 -4.90 -5.65 4.21
C THR A 168 -3.78 -5.15 5.11
N ILE A 169 -3.34 -3.92 4.86
CA ILE A 169 -2.61 -3.08 5.83
C ILE A 169 -3.45 -1.82 6.05
N GLU A 170 -3.67 -1.49 7.30
CA GLU A 170 -4.57 -0.42 7.71
C GLU A 170 -3.93 0.49 8.75
N GLY A 171 -4.16 1.79 8.58
CA GLY A 171 -3.87 2.78 9.61
C GLY A 171 -5.03 2.93 10.59
N ASN A 172 -4.72 3.36 11.80
CA ASN A 172 -5.70 3.59 12.88
C ASN A 172 -6.55 2.36 13.26
N THR A 173 -6.08 1.18 12.94
CA THR A 173 -6.69 -0.04 13.41
C THR A 173 -6.08 -0.41 14.77
N SER A 174 -6.87 -0.29 15.85
CA SER A 174 -6.36 -0.33 17.23
C SER A 174 -5.27 0.72 17.49
N ASN A 175 -5.45 1.93 16.95
CA ASN A 175 -4.52 3.07 17.04
C ASN A 175 -3.10 2.80 16.50
N MET A 176 -2.95 1.87 15.55
CA MET A 176 -1.67 1.54 14.92
C MET A 176 -1.83 1.18 13.45
N VAL A 177 -0.71 1.09 12.74
CA VAL A 177 -0.65 0.45 11.42
C VAL A 177 -0.48 -1.04 11.63
N ALA A 178 -1.44 -1.83 11.15
CA ALA A 178 -1.42 -3.29 11.32
C ALA A 178 -1.96 -4.03 10.11
N ARG A 179 -1.57 -5.31 10.00
CA ARG A 179 -2.18 -6.26 9.09
C ARG A 179 -3.55 -6.68 9.60
N ARG A 180 -4.50 -6.81 8.67
CA ARG A 180 -5.83 -7.36 8.95
C ARG A 180 -6.22 -8.36 7.87
N SER A 181 -7.25 -9.14 8.15
CA SER A 181 -7.73 -10.16 7.22
C SER A 181 -9.24 -10.33 7.39
N TYR A 182 -9.98 -10.22 6.29
CA TYR A 182 -11.44 -10.25 6.27
C TYR A 182 -11.95 -11.34 5.35
N GLN A 183 -13.13 -11.89 5.67
CA GLN A 183 -13.82 -12.79 4.74
C GLN A 183 -14.08 -12.04 3.42
N PHE A 184 -13.72 -12.64 2.29
CA PHE A 184 -14.04 -12.09 0.96
C PHE A 184 -15.57 -11.90 0.82
N GLY A 185 -15.99 -10.74 0.33
CA GLY A 185 -17.39 -10.36 0.24
C GLY A 185 -18.09 -10.14 1.59
N GLY A 186 -17.33 -10.02 2.68
CA GLY A 186 -17.85 -9.84 4.04
C GLY A 186 -18.79 -8.66 4.19
N ILE A 187 -19.71 -8.74 5.16
CA ILE A 187 -20.82 -7.79 5.31
C ILE A 187 -20.38 -6.34 5.61
N VAL A 188 -19.20 -6.19 6.23
CA VAL A 188 -18.65 -4.86 6.56
C VAL A 188 -17.89 -4.22 5.39
N ILE A 189 -17.59 -4.97 4.33
CA ILE A 189 -16.93 -4.44 3.14
C ILE A 189 -17.99 -3.75 2.27
N VAL A 190 -17.79 -2.47 1.99
CA VAL A 190 -18.65 -1.68 1.10
C VAL A 190 -18.20 -1.86 -0.35
N GLY A 191 -16.90 -1.76 -0.58
CA GLY A 191 -16.33 -1.89 -1.92
C GLY A 191 -14.86 -1.53 -1.98
N TYR A 192 -14.39 -1.37 -3.23
CA TYR A 192 -12.99 -1.17 -3.54
C TYR A 192 -12.80 -0.03 -4.54
N GLY A 193 -11.83 0.85 -4.24
CA GLY A 193 -11.26 1.76 -5.22
C GLY A 193 -10.09 1.07 -5.91
N TYR A 194 -10.20 0.75 -7.21
CA TYR A 194 -9.11 0.10 -7.93
C TYR A 194 -8.21 1.10 -8.64
N ILE A 195 -6.92 0.75 -8.77
CA ILE A 195 -5.87 1.57 -9.37
C ILE A 195 -5.16 0.85 -10.51
#